data_be262509632fd226c940cb1a036c0a10
#
_entry.id   be262509632fd226c940cb1a036c0a10
#
_cell.length_a   1.000
_cell.length_b   1.000
_cell.length_c   1.000
_cell.angle_alpha   90.00
_cell.angle_beta   90.00
_cell.angle_gamma   90.00
#
_symmetry.space_group_name_H-M   'P 1'
#
loop_
_entity.id
_entity.type
_entity.pdbx_description
1 polymer ?
#
loop_
_entity_poly.entity_id
_entity_poly.type
_entity_poly.pdbx_seq_one_letter_code
_entity_poly.pdbx_strand_id
1 'polypeptide(L)'
;SGTTTRLISGILAGQAFTSELNGDASIQSRPMKRIMTPLLSMEADIVSLKDNGCAPLRITGKPLHATHYQSPVASAQVKSCVLLAGMYSDGITRVTEPVLSRNHTEIMLNYFGADVISKGTTASIKPDPSLYGRELLVPGDISSAAYFIAAGLLVPNSEILLKNVGINPTRDGILRVCRAMGADITLLNKTTE
;
A
#
# COMPACT_ATOMS: atom_id res chain seq x y z
N SER A 1 -1.59 10.97 -8.21
CA SER A 1 -1.64 10.29 -6.90
C SER A 1 -0.27 9.79 -6.48
N GLY A 2 0.20 10.23 -5.30
CA GLY A 2 1.49 9.77 -4.76
C GLY A 2 1.50 8.27 -4.43
N THR A 3 0.36 7.71 -4.05
CA THR A 3 0.23 6.26 -3.79
C THR A 3 0.40 5.49 -5.10
N THR A 4 -0.34 5.85 -6.15
CA THR A 4 -0.25 5.19 -7.46
C THR A 4 1.18 5.26 -8.00
N THR A 5 1.81 6.43 -7.97
CA THR A 5 3.20 6.60 -8.43
C THR A 5 4.15 5.67 -7.71
N ARG A 6 4.05 5.56 -6.38
CA ARG A 6 4.95 4.71 -5.59
C ARG A 6 4.71 3.22 -5.81
N LEU A 7 3.46 2.78 -5.87
CA LEU A 7 3.15 1.36 -6.04
C LEU A 7 3.51 0.87 -7.45
N ILE A 8 3.11 1.61 -8.48
CA ILE A 8 3.36 1.23 -9.87
C ILE A 8 4.86 1.19 -10.21
N SER A 9 5.69 2.01 -9.53
CA SER A 9 7.15 1.96 -9.69
C SER A 9 7.73 0.58 -9.42
N GLY A 10 7.17 -0.16 -8.45
CA GLY A 10 7.59 -1.54 -8.18
C GLY A 10 7.29 -2.48 -9.35
N ILE A 11 6.12 -2.34 -9.98
CA ILE A 11 5.76 -3.15 -11.15
C ILE A 11 6.65 -2.78 -12.35
N LEU A 12 6.80 -1.49 -12.62
CA LEU A 12 7.55 -1.00 -13.78
C LEU A 12 9.04 -1.35 -13.73
N ALA A 13 9.61 -1.44 -12.53
CA ALA A 13 11.01 -1.80 -12.35
C ALA A 13 11.36 -3.20 -12.90
N GLY A 14 10.42 -4.13 -12.90
CA GLY A 14 10.61 -5.50 -13.42
C GLY A 14 10.15 -5.71 -14.86
N GLN A 15 9.75 -4.65 -15.59
CA GLN A 15 9.28 -4.79 -16.98
C GLN A 15 10.44 -4.71 -17.98
N ALA A 16 10.18 -5.06 -19.24
CA ALA A 16 11.19 -5.05 -20.31
C ALA A 16 11.16 -3.74 -21.16
N PHE A 17 10.76 -2.62 -20.54
CA PHE A 17 10.68 -1.32 -21.22
C PHE A 17 11.02 -0.17 -20.28
N THR A 18 11.29 1.02 -20.85
CA THR A 18 11.51 2.25 -20.08
C THR A 18 10.22 3.04 -19.92
N SER A 19 10.00 3.58 -18.73
CA SER A 19 8.83 4.38 -18.38
C SER A 19 9.24 5.70 -17.75
N GLU A 20 8.45 6.74 -17.96
CA GLU A 20 8.55 8.00 -17.21
C GLU A 20 7.27 8.25 -16.42
N LEU A 21 7.42 8.50 -15.13
CA LEU A 21 6.32 8.83 -14.22
C LEU A 21 6.42 10.30 -13.84
N ASN A 22 5.39 11.04 -14.18
CA ASN A 22 5.27 12.45 -13.87
C ASN A 22 3.86 12.80 -13.33
N GLY A 23 3.64 14.04 -12.98
CA GLY A 23 2.36 14.55 -12.53
C GLY A 23 2.41 16.07 -12.31
N ASP A 24 1.41 16.56 -11.61
CA ASP A 24 1.29 17.97 -11.23
C ASP A 24 2.39 18.44 -10.24
N ALA A 25 2.37 19.71 -9.91
CA ALA A 25 3.33 20.28 -8.95
C ALA A 25 3.30 19.57 -7.57
N SER A 26 2.14 19.07 -7.15
CA SER A 26 2.02 18.31 -5.90
C SER A 26 2.80 16.99 -5.95
N ILE A 27 2.72 16.25 -7.06
CA ILE A 27 3.51 15.02 -7.22
C ILE A 27 5.01 15.33 -7.36
N GLN A 28 5.34 16.37 -8.10
CA GLN A 28 6.74 16.78 -8.31
C GLN A 28 7.43 17.32 -7.06
N SER A 29 6.69 17.66 -6.00
CA SER A 29 7.24 18.05 -4.71
C SER A 29 7.32 16.90 -3.68
N ARG A 30 6.73 15.73 -3.98
CA ARG A 30 6.69 14.61 -3.03
C ARG A 30 7.96 13.77 -3.11
N PRO A 31 8.63 13.51 -1.95
CA PRO A 31 9.82 12.66 -1.92
C PRO A 31 9.54 11.23 -2.40
N MET A 32 10.32 10.77 -3.38
CA MET A 32 10.27 9.42 -3.94
C MET A 32 11.45 8.55 -3.50
N LYS A 33 12.44 9.11 -2.80
CA LYS A 33 13.59 8.37 -2.26
C LYS A 33 13.17 7.15 -1.44
N ARG A 34 12.01 7.22 -0.74
CA ARG A 34 11.49 6.11 0.07
C ARG A 34 11.28 4.82 -0.71
N ILE A 35 10.90 4.92 -1.99
CA ILE A 35 10.73 3.75 -2.86
C ILE A 35 11.96 3.53 -3.74
N MET A 36 12.69 4.58 -4.11
CA MET A 36 13.91 4.45 -4.89
C MET A 36 14.96 3.64 -4.13
N THR A 37 15.18 3.92 -2.83
CA THR A 37 16.17 3.21 -2.02
C THR A 37 15.97 1.69 -2.02
N PRO A 38 14.80 1.14 -1.67
CA PRO A 38 14.60 -0.31 -1.74
C PRO A 38 14.65 -0.87 -3.16
N LEU A 39 14.14 -0.15 -4.16
CA LEU A 39 14.23 -0.60 -5.56
C LEU A 39 15.68 -0.67 -6.04
N LEU A 40 16.52 0.30 -5.67
CA LEU A 40 17.95 0.27 -5.96
C LEU A 40 18.65 -0.91 -5.25
N SER A 41 18.23 -1.33 -4.06
CA SER A 41 18.74 -2.53 -3.41
C SER A 41 18.32 -3.83 -4.10
N MET A 42 17.32 -3.78 -4.98
CA MET A 42 16.92 -4.86 -5.88
C MET A 42 17.57 -4.74 -7.26
N GLU A 43 18.57 -3.85 -7.40
CA GLU A 43 19.26 -3.50 -8.64
C GLU A 43 18.35 -2.90 -9.72
N ALA A 44 17.22 -2.31 -9.35
CA ALA A 44 16.38 -1.58 -10.30
C ALA A 44 17.11 -0.34 -10.84
N ASP A 45 16.84 0.00 -12.09
CA ASP A 45 17.30 1.24 -12.71
C ASP A 45 16.19 2.30 -12.61
N ILE A 46 16.28 3.15 -11.58
CA ILE A 46 15.32 4.22 -11.30
C ILE A 46 16.05 5.51 -10.95
N VAL A 47 15.72 6.59 -11.65
CA VAL A 47 16.33 7.91 -11.44
C VAL A 47 15.27 9.01 -11.34
N SER A 48 15.55 10.04 -10.53
CA SER A 48 14.82 11.31 -10.51
C SER A 48 15.42 12.22 -11.57
N LEU A 49 14.64 12.59 -12.57
CA LEU A 49 15.16 13.38 -13.72
C LEU A 49 15.59 14.80 -13.36
N LYS A 50 15.12 15.31 -12.22
CA LYS A 50 15.52 16.62 -11.67
C LYS A 50 16.59 16.52 -10.59
N ASP A 51 17.10 15.32 -10.33
CA ASP A 51 18.10 15.01 -9.29
C ASP A 51 17.75 15.50 -7.87
N ASN A 52 16.44 15.66 -7.61
CA ASN A 52 15.92 16.15 -6.34
C ASN A 52 15.24 15.06 -5.51
N GLY A 53 15.23 13.81 -6.01
CA GLY A 53 14.57 12.67 -5.37
C GLY A 53 13.05 12.72 -5.42
N CYS A 54 12.48 13.53 -6.32
CA CYS A 54 11.05 13.64 -6.61
C CYS A 54 10.76 13.25 -8.06
N ALA A 55 9.48 13.27 -8.45
CA ALA A 55 9.10 13.12 -9.87
C ALA A 55 9.53 14.36 -10.68
N PRO A 56 9.79 14.23 -12.01
CA PRO A 56 9.62 13.02 -12.84
C PRO A 56 10.63 11.92 -12.51
N LEU A 57 10.17 10.67 -12.55
CA LEU A 57 11.03 9.50 -12.42
C LEU A 57 11.15 8.80 -13.76
N ARG A 58 12.36 8.37 -14.11
CA ARG A 58 12.57 7.41 -15.20
C ARG A 58 12.92 6.05 -14.59
N ILE A 59 12.25 5.02 -15.08
CA ILE A 59 12.44 3.63 -14.68
C ILE A 59 12.75 2.83 -15.93
N THR A 60 13.96 2.28 -16.02
CA THR A 60 14.33 1.32 -17.06
C THR A 60 14.17 -0.07 -16.49
N GLY A 61 13.15 -0.78 -16.95
CA GLY A 61 12.83 -2.09 -16.42
C GLY A 61 13.88 -3.13 -16.80
N LYS A 62 14.18 -4.01 -15.87
CA LYS A 62 15.19 -5.10 -15.98
C LYS A 62 14.88 -6.22 -14.99
N PRO A 63 15.51 -7.39 -15.11
CA PRO A 63 15.45 -8.41 -14.06
C PRO A 63 15.87 -7.83 -12.71
N LEU A 64 15.12 -8.16 -11.65
CA LEU A 64 15.37 -7.68 -10.30
C LEU A 64 15.97 -8.78 -9.43
N HIS A 65 16.80 -8.39 -8.47
CA HIS A 65 17.31 -9.30 -7.45
C HIS A 65 16.45 -9.25 -6.19
N ALA A 66 16.23 -10.43 -5.60
CA ALA A 66 15.52 -10.55 -4.34
C ALA A 66 16.28 -9.84 -3.22
N THR A 67 15.54 -9.21 -2.31
CA THR A 67 16.14 -8.49 -1.18
C THR A 67 15.38 -8.76 0.11
N HIS A 68 16.06 -8.56 1.24
CA HIS A 68 15.40 -8.38 2.54
C HIS A 68 15.56 -6.94 2.98
N TYR A 69 14.58 -6.10 2.62
CA TYR A 69 14.61 -4.68 2.95
C TYR A 69 14.14 -4.44 4.38
N GLN A 70 15.01 -3.84 5.19
CA GLN A 70 14.69 -3.34 6.53
C GLN A 70 14.22 -1.89 6.40
N SER A 71 12.92 -1.66 6.49
CA SER A 71 12.37 -0.31 6.35
C SER A 71 12.61 0.50 7.63
N PRO A 72 13.21 1.70 7.53
CA PRO A 72 13.46 2.53 8.72
C PRO A 72 12.18 3.12 9.33
N VAL A 73 11.08 3.08 8.58
CA VAL A 73 9.77 3.61 9.00
C VAL A 73 8.65 2.67 8.56
N ALA A 74 7.56 2.65 9.32
CA ALA A 74 6.34 1.95 8.91
C ALA A 74 5.68 2.69 7.73
N SER A 75 5.64 2.06 6.57
CA SER A 75 5.07 2.65 5.36
C SER A 75 4.47 1.60 4.43
N ALA A 76 3.14 1.51 4.44
CA ALA A 76 2.44 0.61 3.53
C ALA A 76 2.81 0.85 2.05
N GLN A 77 3.10 2.08 1.65
CA GLN A 77 3.47 2.39 0.26
C GLN A 77 4.85 1.83 -0.11
N VAL A 78 5.82 1.90 0.81
CA VAL A 78 7.15 1.31 0.61
C VAL A 78 7.04 -0.22 0.58
N LYS A 79 6.36 -0.80 1.57
CA LYS A 79 6.12 -2.25 1.61
C LYS A 79 5.44 -2.75 0.34
N SER A 80 4.34 -2.10 -0.07
CA SER A 80 3.63 -2.47 -1.31
C SER A 80 4.51 -2.36 -2.55
N CYS A 81 5.31 -1.31 -2.68
CA CYS A 81 6.24 -1.14 -3.79
C CYS A 81 7.25 -2.30 -3.86
N VAL A 82 7.85 -2.67 -2.71
CA VAL A 82 8.83 -3.76 -2.63
C VAL A 82 8.19 -5.12 -2.93
N LEU A 83 6.98 -5.38 -2.41
CA LEU A 83 6.27 -6.63 -2.69
C LEU A 83 5.89 -6.74 -4.18
N LEU A 84 5.40 -5.64 -4.78
CA LEU A 84 5.07 -5.61 -6.20
C LEU A 84 6.30 -5.80 -7.09
N ALA A 85 7.45 -5.22 -6.73
CA ALA A 85 8.72 -5.47 -7.41
C ALA A 85 9.20 -6.92 -7.21
N GLY A 86 8.99 -7.47 -6.01
CA GLY A 86 9.36 -8.84 -5.66
C GLY A 86 8.70 -9.92 -6.51
N MET A 87 7.55 -9.63 -7.15
CA MET A 87 6.94 -10.54 -8.11
C MET A 87 7.84 -10.81 -9.33
N TYR A 88 8.74 -9.90 -9.65
CA TYR A 88 9.64 -9.94 -10.81
C TYR A 88 11.11 -10.20 -10.43
N SER A 89 11.37 -10.59 -9.18
CA SER A 89 12.74 -10.86 -8.71
C SER A 89 13.13 -12.32 -8.91
N ASP A 90 14.41 -12.60 -8.76
CA ASP A 90 15.01 -13.94 -8.90
C ASP A 90 14.85 -14.83 -7.66
N GLY A 91 14.16 -14.37 -6.61
CA GLY A 91 13.97 -15.11 -5.38
C GLY A 91 12.94 -14.47 -4.44
N ILE A 92 12.84 -15.00 -3.22
CA ILE A 92 11.88 -14.50 -2.22
C ILE A 92 12.33 -13.11 -1.73
N THR A 93 11.51 -12.12 -2.01
CA THR A 93 11.70 -10.75 -1.51
C THR A 93 10.97 -10.56 -0.19
N ARG A 94 11.64 -9.88 0.76
CA ARG A 94 11.10 -9.60 2.10
C ARG A 94 11.19 -8.12 2.42
N VAL A 95 10.22 -7.65 3.19
CA VAL A 95 10.26 -6.32 3.79
C VAL A 95 9.84 -6.41 5.25
N THR A 96 10.68 -5.86 6.14
CA THR A 96 10.41 -5.78 7.57
C THR A 96 10.23 -4.32 7.96
N GLU A 97 9.16 -4.03 8.69
CA GLU A 97 8.84 -2.70 9.21
C GLU A 97 9.08 -2.63 10.73
N PRO A 98 9.38 -1.46 11.30
CA PRO A 98 9.52 -1.33 12.76
C PRO A 98 8.19 -1.54 13.50
N VAL A 99 7.07 -1.18 12.87
CA VAL A 99 5.70 -1.38 13.34
C VAL A 99 4.84 -1.78 12.14
N LEU A 100 3.86 -2.63 12.35
CA LEU A 100 2.97 -3.09 11.28
C LEU A 100 2.20 -1.92 10.66
N SER A 101 2.39 -1.71 9.37
CA SER A 101 1.57 -0.80 8.56
C SER A 101 0.37 -1.54 7.94
N ARG A 102 -0.42 -0.85 7.11
CA ARG A 102 -1.55 -1.45 6.37
C ARG A 102 -1.12 -2.68 5.56
N ASN A 103 -1.97 -3.71 5.56
CA ASN A 103 -1.70 -5.00 4.92
C ASN A 103 -2.60 -5.31 3.72
N HIS A 104 -3.22 -4.29 3.11
CA HIS A 104 -4.15 -4.50 1.99
C HIS A 104 -3.47 -5.14 0.77
N THR A 105 -2.21 -4.77 0.50
CA THR A 105 -1.47 -5.34 -0.64
C THR A 105 -1.22 -6.82 -0.46
N GLU A 106 -0.86 -7.26 0.74
CA GLU A 106 -0.64 -8.66 1.07
C GLU A 106 -1.92 -9.47 0.90
N ILE A 107 -3.04 -8.94 1.40
CA ILE A 107 -4.36 -9.59 1.27
C ILE A 107 -4.76 -9.66 -0.20
N MET A 108 -4.67 -8.55 -0.95
CA MET A 108 -5.05 -8.51 -2.36
C MET A 108 -4.17 -9.41 -3.23
N LEU A 109 -2.86 -9.40 -3.05
CA LEU A 109 -1.95 -10.25 -3.81
C LEU A 109 -2.27 -11.73 -3.59
N ASN A 110 -2.52 -12.15 -2.35
CA ASN A 110 -2.96 -13.52 -2.05
C ASN A 110 -4.32 -13.83 -2.70
N TYR A 111 -5.27 -12.89 -2.67
CA TYR A 111 -6.58 -13.06 -3.30
C TYR A 111 -6.46 -13.24 -4.82
N PHE A 112 -5.51 -12.58 -5.47
CA PHE A 112 -5.21 -12.72 -6.89
C PHE A 112 -4.29 -13.90 -7.22
N GLY A 113 -3.81 -14.68 -6.23
CA GLY A 113 -3.07 -15.92 -6.46
C GLY A 113 -1.56 -15.84 -6.24
N ALA A 114 -1.03 -14.71 -5.75
CA ALA A 114 0.35 -14.64 -5.31
C ALA A 114 0.56 -15.39 -3.97
N ASP A 115 1.78 -15.75 -3.66
CA ASP A 115 2.16 -16.38 -2.39
C ASP A 115 2.86 -15.32 -1.51
N VAL A 116 2.05 -14.62 -0.71
CA VAL A 116 2.54 -13.61 0.24
C VAL A 116 2.33 -14.14 1.66
N ILE A 117 3.41 -14.20 2.42
CA ILE A 117 3.42 -14.62 3.83
C ILE A 117 3.72 -13.42 4.71
N SER A 118 2.84 -13.12 5.65
CA SER A 118 3.03 -12.08 6.67
C SER A 118 3.27 -12.71 8.03
N LYS A 119 4.38 -12.36 8.68
CA LYS A 119 4.72 -12.83 10.04
C LYS A 119 5.23 -11.66 10.87
N GLY A 120 4.45 -11.26 11.88
CA GLY A 120 4.75 -10.06 12.67
C GLY A 120 4.79 -8.82 11.79
N THR A 121 5.91 -8.13 11.77
CA THR A 121 6.13 -6.92 10.95
C THR A 121 6.84 -7.20 9.61
N THR A 122 7.03 -8.47 9.25
CA THR A 122 7.68 -8.89 8.02
C THR A 122 6.67 -9.46 7.04
N ALA A 123 6.67 -8.94 5.83
CA ALA A 123 5.96 -9.53 4.69
C ALA A 123 6.98 -10.07 3.68
N SER A 124 6.69 -11.22 3.09
CA SER A 124 7.52 -11.86 2.06
C SER A 124 6.66 -12.31 0.89
N ILE A 125 7.21 -12.23 -0.31
CA ILE A 125 6.55 -12.67 -1.54
C ILE A 125 7.47 -13.58 -2.33
N LYS A 126 6.88 -14.66 -2.88
CA LYS A 126 7.57 -15.50 -3.87
C LYS A 126 7.52 -14.82 -5.25
N PRO A 127 8.59 -14.97 -6.06
CA PRO A 127 8.61 -14.44 -7.42
C PRO A 127 7.68 -15.21 -8.35
N ASP A 128 7.43 -14.63 -9.51
CA ASP A 128 6.69 -15.21 -10.64
C ASP A 128 5.33 -15.85 -10.28
N PRO A 129 4.43 -15.08 -9.62
CA PRO A 129 3.13 -15.61 -9.23
C PRO A 129 2.23 -15.79 -10.44
N SER A 130 1.49 -16.90 -10.47
CA SER A 130 0.40 -17.10 -11.43
C SER A 130 -0.84 -16.33 -10.97
N LEU A 131 -0.94 -15.07 -11.36
CA LEU A 131 -2.08 -14.22 -11.02
C LEU A 131 -3.28 -14.54 -11.90
N TYR A 132 -4.48 -14.47 -11.31
CA TYR A 132 -5.75 -14.66 -12.02
C TYR A 132 -6.76 -13.59 -11.65
N GLY A 133 -7.66 -13.27 -12.60
CA GLY A 133 -8.70 -12.24 -12.40
C GLY A 133 -9.72 -12.66 -11.35
N ARG A 134 -10.13 -11.69 -10.52
CA ARG A 134 -11.16 -11.85 -9.50
C ARG A 134 -12.17 -10.71 -9.58
N GLU A 135 -13.40 -11.00 -9.19
CA GLU A 135 -14.35 -9.93 -8.90
C GLU A 135 -14.00 -9.27 -7.58
N LEU A 136 -13.94 -7.95 -7.57
CA LEU A 136 -13.59 -7.16 -6.38
C LEU A 136 -14.58 -6.03 -6.20
N LEU A 137 -15.26 -6.01 -5.06
CA LEU A 137 -16.06 -4.87 -4.62
C LEU A 137 -15.19 -3.95 -3.74
N VAL A 138 -14.81 -2.80 -4.27
CA VAL A 138 -13.99 -1.82 -3.51
C VAL A 138 -14.83 -1.23 -2.38
N PRO A 139 -14.45 -1.42 -1.10
CA PRO A 139 -15.17 -0.84 0.01
C PRO A 139 -14.95 0.67 0.13
N GLY A 140 -15.86 1.35 0.83
CA GLY A 140 -15.70 2.75 1.21
C GLY A 140 -14.48 2.96 2.12
N ASP A 141 -13.80 4.08 1.95
CA ASP A 141 -12.61 4.42 2.77
C ASP A 141 -13.02 4.86 4.17
N ILE A 142 -12.53 4.15 5.19
CA ILE A 142 -12.75 4.48 6.60
C ILE A 142 -12.24 5.88 6.96
N SER A 143 -11.24 6.40 6.27
CA SER A 143 -10.74 7.77 6.50
C SER A 143 -11.75 8.82 6.03
N SER A 144 -12.42 8.58 4.93
CA SER A 144 -13.52 9.43 4.47
C SER A 144 -14.76 9.26 5.36
N ALA A 145 -15.07 8.03 5.77
CA ALA A 145 -16.15 7.73 6.69
C ALA A 145 -15.97 8.41 8.06
N ALA A 146 -14.73 8.64 8.50
CA ALA A 146 -14.43 9.26 9.79
C ALA A 146 -15.10 10.63 9.99
N TYR A 147 -15.22 11.41 8.92
CA TYR A 147 -15.93 12.71 8.97
C TYR A 147 -17.40 12.54 9.29
N PHE A 148 -18.05 11.56 8.68
CA PHE A 148 -19.48 11.26 8.92
C PHE A 148 -19.70 10.58 10.27
N ILE A 149 -18.76 9.74 10.71
CA ILE A 149 -18.77 9.17 12.07
C ILE A 149 -18.72 10.31 13.09
N ALA A 150 -17.78 11.25 12.95
CA ALA A 150 -17.68 12.39 13.82
C ALA A 150 -18.96 13.26 13.78
N ALA A 151 -19.50 13.53 12.58
CA ALA A 151 -20.74 14.31 12.45
C ALA A 151 -21.92 13.64 13.17
N GLY A 152 -22.10 12.32 13.02
CA GLY A 152 -23.16 11.57 13.69
C GLY A 152 -23.04 11.55 15.22
N LEU A 153 -21.80 11.64 15.73
CA LEU A 153 -21.56 11.68 17.18
C LEU A 153 -21.70 13.09 17.78
N LEU A 154 -21.50 14.14 16.99
CA LEU A 154 -21.52 15.53 17.45
C LEU A 154 -22.91 16.19 17.30
N VAL A 155 -23.69 15.77 16.32
CA VAL A 155 -25.01 16.37 16.05
C VAL A 155 -26.08 15.66 16.89
N PRO A 156 -26.79 16.38 17.78
CA PRO A 156 -27.84 15.78 18.62
C PRO A 156 -28.95 15.14 17.79
N ASN A 157 -29.45 14.00 18.28
CA ASN A 157 -30.57 13.25 17.66
C ASN A 157 -30.27 12.78 16.21
N SER A 158 -28.99 12.62 15.84
CA SER A 158 -28.61 12.10 14.54
C SER A 158 -28.42 10.58 14.57
N GLU A 159 -28.81 9.93 13.48
CA GLU A 159 -28.52 8.53 13.20
C GLU A 159 -27.96 8.43 11.78
N ILE A 160 -26.77 7.83 11.62
CA ILE A 160 -26.10 7.70 10.33
C ILE A 160 -25.77 6.25 10.04
N LEU A 161 -26.24 5.74 8.91
CA LEU A 161 -25.86 4.43 8.39
C LEU A 161 -24.81 4.58 7.29
N LEU A 162 -23.59 4.13 7.56
CA LEU A 162 -22.49 4.09 6.59
C LEU A 162 -22.38 2.67 6.02
N LYS A 163 -22.65 2.53 4.71
CA LYS A 163 -22.69 1.23 4.03
C LYS A 163 -21.37 0.88 3.39
N ASN A 164 -21.02 -0.41 3.39
CA ASN A 164 -19.86 -0.98 2.69
C ASN A 164 -18.54 -0.25 3.01
N VAL A 165 -18.29 0.03 4.29
CA VAL A 165 -17.04 0.69 4.71
C VAL A 165 -16.01 -0.37 5.11
N GLY A 166 -14.80 -0.26 4.57
CA GLY A 166 -13.68 -1.13 4.93
C GLY A 166 -13.25 -0.91 6.38
N ILE A 167 -13.29 -1.96 7.19
CA ILE A 167 -12.93 -1.94 8.61
C ILE A 167 -11.70 -2.82 8.90
N ASN A 168 -10.73 -2.82 7.99
CA ASN A 168 -9.48 -3.56 8.21
C ASN A 168 -8.86 -3.18 9.58
N PRO A 169 -8.47 -4.15 10.43
CA PRO A 169 -7.93 -3.90 11.77
C PRO A 169 -6.71 -2.99 11.82
N THR A 170 -5.96 -2.87 10.71
CA THR A 170 -4.84 -1.93 10.59
C THR A 170 -5.30 -0.49 10.32
N ARG A 171 -6.61 -0.24 10.16
CA ARG A 171 -7.21 1.06 9.81
C ARG A 171 -8.36 1.50 10.72
N ASP A 172 -8.90 0.62 11.54
CA ASP A 172 -10.11 0.84 12.35
C ASP A 172 -9.91 1.71 13.61
N GLY A 173 -8.75 2.35 13.75
CA GLY A 173 -8.39 3.14 14.93
C GLY A 173 -9.44 4.16 15.34
N ILE A 174 -10.10 4.83 14.37
CA ILE A 174 -11.17 5.79 14.66
C ILE A 174 -12.35 5.13 15.43
N LEU A 175 -12.72 3.91 15.06
CA LEU A 175 -13.82 3.18 15.73
C LEU A 175 -13.44 2.87 17.19
N ARG A 176 -12.20 2.44 17.41
CA ARG A 176 -11.71 2.13 18.76
C ARG A 176 -11.64 3.38 19.64
N VAL A 177 -11.12 4.49 19.10
CA VAL A 177 -11.03 5.76 19.82
C VAL A 177 -12.41 6.30 20.15
N CYS A 178 -13.32 6.37 19.18
CA CYS A 178 -14.68 6.88 19.42
C CYS A 178 -15.42 6.04 20.47
N ARG A 179 -15.33 4.69 20.41
CA ARG A 179 -15.91 3.82 21.42
C ARG A 179 -15.32 4.03 22.81
N ALA A 180 -14.00 4.23 22.92
CA ALA A 180 -13.36 4.54 24.19
C ALA A 180 -13.81 5.89 24.75
N MET A 181 -14.28 6.80 23.90
CA MET A 181 -14.90 8.07 24.30
C MET A 181 -16.41 7.95 24.62
N GLY A 182 -16.99 6.74 24.59
CA GLY A 182 -18.39 6.49 24.90
C GLY A 182 -19.35 6.57 23.69
N ALA A 183 -18.83 6.54 22.46
CA ALA A 183 -19.65 6.60 21.26
C ALA A 183 -20.50 5.32 21.08
N ASP A 184 -21.77 5.48 20.75
CA ASP A 184 -22.66 4.39 20.32
C ASP A 184 -22.43 4.12 18.81
N ILE A 185 -21.61 3.11 18.54
CA ILE A 185 -21.27 2.66 17.18
C ILE A 185 -21.51 1.17 17.07
N THR A 186 -22.48 0.79 16.27
CA THR A 186 -22.80 -0.61 15.98
C THR A 186 -22.24 -1.00 14.61
N LEU A 187 -21.57 -2.15 14.53
CA LEU A 187 -21.10 -2.73 13.25
C LEU A 187 -22.06 -3.85 12.84
N LEU A 188 -22.71 -3.66 11.71
CA LEU A 188 -23.67 -4.61 11.15
C LEU A 188 -23.02 -5.42 10.02
N ASN A 189 -23.43 -6.70 9.87
CA ASN A 189 -23.08 -7.56 8.73
C ASN A 189 -21.57 -7.58 8.40
N LYS A 190 -20.74 -7.77 9.41
CA LYS A 190 -19.29 -7.92 9.20
C LYS A 190 -19.01 -9.12 8.31
N THR A 191 -18.27 -8.90 7.25
CA THR A 191 -17.65 -9.95 6.45
C THR A 191 -16.14 -9.92 6.66
N THR A 192 -15.52 -11.09 6.70
CA THR A 192 -14.07 -11.27 6.61
C THR A 192 -13.82 -11.87 5.24
N GLU A 193 -13.34 -11.07 4.32
CA GLU A 193 -12.80 -11.53 3.04
C GLU A 193 -11.29 -11.39 3.07
#